data_81826ad2b08592530a873636450212ee
#
_entry.id   81826ad2b08592530a873636450212ee
#
_cell.length_a   1.000
_cell.length_b   1.000
_cell.length_c   1.000
_cell.angle_alpha   90.00
_cell.angle_beta   90.00
_cell.angle_gamma   90.00
#
_symmetry.space_group_name_H-M   'P 1'
#
loop_
_entity.id
_entity.type
_entity.pdbx_description
1 polymer ?
#
loop_
_entity_poly.entity_id
_entity_poly.type
_entity_poly.pdbx_seq_one_letter_code
_entity_poly.pdbx_strand_id
1 'polypeptide(L)'
;MENEPLLMIPGPVPMPERVRLAMSRQAINHRGTEFGDIYAGCIATLKKCFGTENDLFVLSGSGTAAMEAAVANFATGRKISCLVNGKFGDRLFRIAQRYGTAQELASEWGAPLDLEALSSALEAGAEVVTMVHNETSTGIKNPAKEIAALARKHGALCIMDGITSIGGDEVRADAWGVDV
;
A
#
# COMPACT_ATOMS: atom_id res chain seq x y z
N MET A 1 0.18 -15.44 35.75
CA MET A 1 0.30 -14.65 34.53
C MET A 1 -0.69 -13.51 34.70
N GLU A 2 -0.20 -12.33 34.96
CA GLU A 2 -1.03 -11.12 35.01
C GLU A 2 -1.74 -10.99 33.66
N ASN A 3 -3.02 -10.63 33.69
CA ASN A 3 -3.82 -10.37 32.49
C ASN A 3 -3.23 -9.15 31.75
N GLU A 4 -2.28 -9.38 30.87
CA GLU A 4 -1.85 -8.31 29.97
C GLU A 4 -3.04 -7.90 29.09
N PRO A 5 -3.34 -6.59 28.98
CA PRO A 5 -4.47 -6.13 28.19
C PRO A 5 -4.27 -6.48 26.71
N LEU A 6 -5.30 -7.04 26.09
CA LEU A 6 -5.30 -7.30 24.65
C LEU A 6 -5.39 -5.97 23.88
N LEU A 7 -4.38 -5.68 23.07
CA LEU A 7 -4.40 -4.51 22.19
C LEU A 7 -5.32 -4.79 20.98
N MET A 8 -6.39 -3.99 20.86
CA MET A 8 -7.36 -4.05 19.75
C MET A 8 -7.31 -2.76 18.94
N ILE A 9 -6.11 -2.39 18.48
CA ILE A 9 -5.83 -1.19 17.69
C ILE A 9 -5.04 -1.56 16.42
N PRO A 10 -5.07 -0.74 15.37
CA PRO A 10 -4.34 -1.02 14.11
C PRO A 10 -2.82 -1.11 14.28
N GLY A 11 -2.30 -0.48 15.30
CA GLY A 11 -0.87 -0.49 15.65
C GLY A 11 -0.59 0.43 16.84
N PRO A 12 0.38 0.09 17.73
CA PRO A 12 1.18 -1.13 17.72
C PRO A 12 0.38 -2.39 18.03
N VAL A 13 0.83 -3.53 17.53
CA VAL A 13 0.22 -4.84 17.78
C VAL A 13 1.13 -5.74 18.62
N PRO A 14 0.59 -6.71 19.38
CA PRO A 14 1.40 -7.67 20.11
C PRO A 14 2.31 -8.45 19.15
N MET A 15 3.61 -8.53 19.46
CA MET A 15 4.55 -9.32 18.69
C MET A 15 4.63 -10.75 19.23
N PRO A 16 4.54 -11.77 18.37
CA PRO A 16 4.80 -13.16 18.78
C PRO A 16 6.19 -13.30 19.42
N GLU A 17 6.31 -14.16 20.42
CA GLU A 17 7.58 -14.36 21.14
C GLU A 17 8.74 -14.71 20.23
N ARG A 18 8.53 -15.57 19.22
CA ARG A 18 9.55 -15.93 18.23
C ARG A 18 10.11 -14.72 17.48
N VAL A 19 9.27 -13.69 17.22
CA VAL A 19 9.69 -12.45 16.55
C VAL A 19 10.53 -11.61 17.51
N ARG A 20 10.09 -11.44 18.76
CA ARG A 20 10.85 -10.72 19.80
C ARG A 20 12.22 -11.35 20.01
N LEU A 21 12.30 -12.68 20.10
CA LEU A 21 13.56 -13.42 20.23
C LEU A 21 14.49 -13.24 19.02
N ALA A 22 13.93 -13.24 17.80
CA ALA A 22 14.71 -12.97 16.60
C ALA A 22 15.31 -11.54 16.60
N MET A 23 14.53 -10.54 17.04
CA MET A 23 14.98 -9.15 17.14
C MET A 23 16.03 -8.92 18.25
N SER A 24 16.13 -9.80 19.26
CA SER A 24 17.13 -9.71 20.33
C SER A 24 18.51 -10.29 19.97
N ARG A 25 18.67 -10.88 18.78
CA ARG A 25 19.95 -11.42 18.32
C ARG A 25 20.95 -10.31 18.05
N GLN A 26 22.24 -10.65 18.16
CA GLN A 26 23.31 -9.74 17.76
C GLN A 26 23.20 -9.37 16.28
N ALA A 27 23.58 -8.13 15.98
CA ALA A 27 23.66 -7.66 14.59
C ALA A 27 24.68 -8.47 13.80
N ILE A 28 24.36 -8.76 12.56
CA ILE A 28 25.24 -9.43 11.60
C ILE A 28 25.74 -8.43 10.56
N ASN A 29 26.80 -8.79 9.83
CA ASN A 29 27.30 -7.93 8.77
C ASN A 29 26.29 -7.85 7.62
N HIS A 30 25.67 -6.67 7.43
CA HIS A 30 24.67 -6.43 6.38
C HIS A 30 25.21 -6.52 4.94
N ARG A 31 26.53 -6.60 4.76
CA ARG A 31 27.19 -6.82 3.46
C ARG A 31 27.71 -8.26 3.29
N GLY A 32 27.49 -9.12 4.29
CA GLY A 32 27.88 -10.51 4.27
C GLY A 32 26.85 -11.41 3.57
N THR A 33 27.30 -12.61 3.19
CA THR A 33 26.44 -13.62 2.55
C THR A 33 25.28 -14.05 3.44
N GLU A 34 25.53 -14.21 4.75
CA GLU A 34 24.50 -14.57 5.73
C GLU A 34 23.31 -13.59 5.71
N PHE A 35 23.57 -12.27 5.68
CA PHE A 35 22.52 -11.27 5.57
C PHE A 35 21.82 -11.36 4.20
N GLY A 36 22.59 -11.57 3.13
CA GLY A 36 22.05 -11.73 1.78
C GLY A 36 21.05 -12.88 1.68
N ASP A 37 21.38 -14.02 2.28
CA ASP A 37 20.51 -15.20 2.31
C ASP A 37 19.22 -14.96 3.11
N ILE A 38 19.33 -14.31 4.27
CA ILE A 38 18.16 -13.93 5.09
C ILE A 38 17.28 -12.95 4.31
N TYR A 39 17.87 -11.92 3.70
CA TYR A 39 17.14 -10.93 2.92
C TYR A 39 16.41 -11.57 1.73
N ALA A 40 17.09 -12.43 0.97
CA ALA A 40 16.48 -13.15 -0.15
C ALA A 40 15.29 -14.03 0.29
N GLY A 41 15.44 -14.72 1.43
CA GLY A 41 14.34 -15.49 2.04
C GLY A 41 13.15 -14.63 2.45
N CYS A 42 13.39 -13.42 2.99
CA CYS A 42 12.37 -12.46 3.31
C CYS A 42 11.63 -11.98 2.05
N ILE A 43 12.35 -11.58 1.00
CA ILE A 43 11.78 -11.15 -0.27
C ILE A 43 10.91 -12.25 -0.89
N ALA A 44 11.39 -13.49 -0.94
CA ALA A 44 10.65 -14.61 -1.48
C ALA A 44 9.33 -14.88 -0.70
N THR A 45 9.35 -14.64 0.61
CA THR A 45 8.15 -14.79 1.45
C THR A 45 7.18 -13.62 1.26
N LEU A 46 7.70 -12.40 1.22
CA LEU A 46 6.89 -11.20 1.00
C LEU A 46 6.21 -11.20 -0.37
N LYS A 47 6.88 -11.63 -1.44
CA LYS A 47 6.28 -11.80 -2.77
C LYS A 47 5.00 -12.64 -2.72
N LYS A 48 4.99 -13.71 -1.93
CA LYS A 48 3.79 -14.54 -1.73
C LYS A 48 2.67 -13.80 -1.01
N CYS A 49 3.02 -12.95 -0.04
CA CYS A 49 2.02 -12.13 0.69
C CYS A 49 1.41 -11.05 -0.20
N PHE A 50 2.21 -10.47 -1.09
CA PHE A 50 1.77 -9.44 -2.05
C PHE A 50 1.10 -10.05 -3.30
N GLY A 51 1.27 -11.35 -3.54
CA GLY A 51 0.78 -12.01 -4.76
C GLY A 51 1.45 -11.44 -6.02
N THR A 52 2.79 -11.31 -5.97
CA THR A 52 3.59 -10.73 -7.07
C THR A 52 4.86 -11.51 -7.34
N GLU A 53 5.27 -11.55 -8.61
CA GLU A 53 6.61 -12.00 -9.04
C GLU A 53 7.53 -10.81 -9.37
N ASN A 54 7.01 -9.58 -9.35
CA ASN A 54 7.76 -8.37 -9.63
C ASN A 54 8.77 -8.04 -8.50
N ASP A 55 9.61 -7.04 -8.73
CA ASP A 55 10.59 -6.60 -7.73
C ASP A 55 9.91 -6.03 -6.48
N LEU A 56 10.45 -6.36 -5.33
CA LEU A 56 9.96 -5.91 -4.03
C LEU A 56 11.11 -5.25 -3.26
N PHE A 57 10.85 -4.06 -2.74
CA PHE A 57 11.83 -3.27 -2.01
C PHE A 57 11.43 -3.13 -0.54
N VAL A 58 12.35 -3.43 0.36
CA VAL A 58 12.17 -3.18 1.79
C VAL A 58 12.84 -1.87 2.16
N LEU A 59 12.04 -0.86 2.47
CA LEU A 59 12.53 0.46 2.87
C LEU A 59 12.59 0.58 4.39
N SER A 60 13.68 1.14 4.90
CA SER A 60 13.77 1.53 6.30
C SER A 60 13.07 2.87 6.50
N GLY A 61 11.82 2.82 6.93
CA GLY A 61 10.99 4.02 7.08
C GLY A 61 9.56 3.72 7.52
N SER A 62 8.73 4.74 7.54
CA SER A 62 7.30 4.61 7.82
C SER A 62 6.51 4.23 6.56
N GLY A 63 5.28 3.73 6.72
CA GLY A 63 4.36 3.55 5.58
C GLY A 63 4.16 4.83 4.76
N THR A 64 4.15 6.01 5.40
CA THR A 64 4.09 7.30 4.69
C THR A 64 5.31 7.51 3.78
N ALA A 65 6.52 7.10 4.21
CA ALA A 65 7.70 7.19 3.37
C ALA A 65 7.60 6.26 2.15
N ALA A 66 6.99 5.07 2.30
CA ALA A 66 6.74 4.17 1.18
C ALA A 66 5.70 4.74 0.20
N MET A 67 4.59 5.32 0.71
CA MET A 67 3.60 6.04 -0.12
C MET A 67 4.27 7.15 -0.93
N GLU A 68 5.11 7.98 -0.28
CA GLU A 68 5.80 9.09 -0.94
C GLU A 68 6.82 8.56 -1.96
N ALA A 69 7.55 7.50 -1.65
CA ALA A 69 8.47 6.87 -2.60
C ALA A 69 7.74 6.36 -3.85
N ALA A 70 6.59 5.70 -3.70
CA ALA A 70 5.77 5.24 -4.81
C ALA A 70 5.31 6.40 -5.69
N VAL A 71 4.70 7.43 -5.10
CA VAL A 71 4.21 8.60 -5.83
C VAL A 71 5.35 9.36 -6.50
N ALA A 72 6.46 9.61 -5.79
CA ALA A 72 7.60 10.35 -6.33
C ALA A 72 8.23 9.66 -7.55
N ASN A 73 8.30 8.33 -7.54
CA ASN A 73 8.92 7.58 -8.65
C ASN A 73 7.98 7.37 -9.84
N PHE A 74 6.69 7.15 -9.60
CA PHE A 74 5.77 6.71 -10.65
C PHE A 74 4.73 7.74 -11.06
N ALA A 75 4.53 8.83 -10.29
CA ALA A 75 3.49 9.81 -10.55
C ALA A 75 4.01 11.24 -10.77
N THR A 76 5.32 11.48 -10.68
CA THR A 76 5.90 12.83 -10.88
C THR A 76 5.60 13.37 -12.29
N GLY A 77 5.02 14.58 -12.32
CA GLY A 77 4.67 15.29 -13.56
C GLY A 77 3.41 14.77 -14.26
N ARG A 78 2.74 13.77 -13.71
CA ARG A 78 1.57 13.12 -14.31
C ARG A 78 0.24 13.65 -13.75
N LYS A 79 -0.86 13.34 -14.45
CA LYS A 79 -2.22 13.53 -13.96
C LYS A 79 -2.61 12.35 -13.06
N ILE A 80 -2.91 12.65 -11.79
CA ILE A 80 -3.13 11.65 -10.75
C ILE A 80 -4.57 11.77 -10.26
N SER A 81 -5.34 10.68 -10.31
CA SER A 81 -6.66 10.57 -9.67
C SER A 81 -6.52 9.84 -8.34
N CYS A 82 -6.84 10.54 -7.25
CA CYS A 82 -6.69 10.03 -5.90
C CYS A 82 -8.05 9.70 -5.30
N LEU A 83 -8.31 8.43 -5.04
CA LEU A 83 -9.53 7.96 -4.40
C LEU A 83 -9.42 8.14 -2.87
N VAL A 84 -10.37 8.88 -2.29
CA VAL A 84 -10.32 9.30 -0.89
C VAL A 84 -11.64 9.01 -0.19
N ASN A 85 -11.63 8.13 0.81
CA ASN A 85 -12.76 7.89 1.72
C ASN A 85 -12.32 7.73 3.18
N GLY A 86 -11.17 8.32 3.52
CA GLY A 86 -10.63 8.35 4.87
C GLY A 86 -9.27 9.04 4.95
N LYS A 87 -8.66 8.93 6.15
CA LYS A 87 -7.45 9.68 6.52
C LYS A 87 -6.22 9.31 5.69
N PHE A 88 -6.07 8.04 5.32
CA PHE A 88 -4.89 7.60 4.59
C PHE A 88 -5.04 7.88 3.09
N GLY A 89 -6.26 7.84 2.54
CA GLY A 89 -6.57 8.35 1.22
C GLY A 89 -6.26 9.85 1.10
N ASP A 90 -6.71 10.69 2.06
CA ASP A 90 -6.37 12.12 2.14
C ASP A 90 -4.85 12.34 2.21
N ARG A 91 -4.12 11.51 3.00
CA ARG A 91 -2.66 11.62 3.06
C ARG A 91 -2.01 11.33 1.72
N LEU A 92 -2.44 10.29 1.03
CA LEU A 92 -1.92 9.90 -0.28
C LEU A 92 -2.21 11.00 -1.33
N PHE A 93 -3.39 11.60 -1.29
CA PHE A 93 -3.73 12.76 -2.11
C PHE A 93 -2.80 13.96 -1.84
N ARG A 94 -2.57 14.30 -0.57
CA ARG A 94 -1.64 15.42 -0.23
C ARG A 94 -0.20 15.15 -0.66
N ILE A 95 0.24 13.90 -0.64
CA ILE A 95 1.52 13.51 -1.20
C ILE A 95 1.49 13.72 -2.72
N ALA A 96 0.48 13.21 -3.41
CA ALA A 96 0.34 13.31 -4.86
C ALA A 96 0.38 14.77 -5.36
N GLN A 97 -0.23 15.71 -4.63
CA GLN A 97 -0.20 17.15 -4.95
C GLN A 97 1.20 17.77 -5.02
N ARG A 98 2.20 17.14 -4.37
CA ARG A 98 3.58 17.62 -4.39
C ARG A 98 4.35 17.21 -5.65
N TYR A 99 3.89 16.15 -6.30
CA TYR A 99 4.63 15.50 -7.39
C TYR A 99 3.95 15.61 -8.76
N GLY A 100 2.63 15.82 -8.81
CA GLY A 100 1.90 15.88 -10.07
C GLY A 100 0.63 16.71 -10.01
N THR A 101 -0.15 16.67 -11.07
CA THR A 101 -1.48 17.30 -11.12
C THR A 101 -2.49 16.32 -10.50
N ALA A 102 -2.70 16.46 -9.19
CA ALA A 102 -3.56 15.56 -8.44
C ALA A 102 -5.01 16.07 -8.40
N GLN A 103 -5.96 15.20 -8.74
CA GLN A 103 -7.39 15.37 -8.57
C GLN A 103 -7.86 14.47 -7.43
N GLU A 104 -8.58 15.04 -6.47
CA GLU A 104 -9.24 14.29 -5.43
C GLU A 104 -10.59 13.76 -5.94
N LEU A 105 -10.81 12.47 -5.82
CA LEU A 105 -12.08 11.79 -6.01
C LEU A 105 -12.60 11.39 -4.63
N ALA A 106 -13.20 12.37 -3.93
CA ALA A 106 -13.63 12.22 -2.55
C ALA A 106 -14.99 11.54 -2.46
N SER A 107 -15.09 10.54 -1.59
CA SER A 107 -16.33 10.01 -1.05
C SER A 107 -16.44 10.40 0.43
N GLU A 108 -17.64 10.31 1.01
CA GLU A 108 -17.79 10.47 2.46
C GLU A 108 -16.92 9.43 3.19
N TRP A 109 -16.31 9.83 4.30
CA TRP A 109 -15.42 8.93 5.05
C TRP A 109 -16.18 7.71 5.55
N GLY A 110 -15.68 6.53 5.18
CA GLY A 110 -16.33 5.25 5.46
C GLY A 110 -17.41 4.84 4.45
N ALA A 111 -17.71 5.67 3.44
CA ALA A 111 -18.55 5.28 2.33
C ALA A 111 -17.75 4.60 1.21
N PRO A 112 -18.40 3.80 0.35
CA PRO A 112 -17.77 3.24 -0.84
C PRO A 112 -17.15 4.32 -1.74
N LEU A 113 -16.05 3.98 -2.41
CA LEU A 113 -15.44 4.84 -3.42
C LEU A 113 -16.33 4.93 -4.68
N ASP A 114 -16.36 6.10 -5.31
CA ASP A 114 -17.11 6.35 -6.54
C ASP A 114 -16.32 5.88 -7.78
N LEU A 115 -16.68 4.71 -8.30
CA LEU A 115 -16.03 4.13 -9.48
C LEU A 115 -16.49 4.79 -10.80
N GLU A 116 -17.64 5.46 -10.82
CA GLU A 116 -18.10 6.22 -11.99
C GLU A 116 -17.30 7.51 -12.12
N ALA A 117 -17.05 8.19 -11.01
CA ALA A 117 -16.13 9.33 -10.97
C ALA A 117 -14.70 8.94 -11.39
N LEU A 118 -14.21 7.77 -10.96
CA LEU A 118 -12.92 7.24 -11.41
C LEU A 118 -12.92 6.98 -12.92
N SER A 119 -13.94 6.33 -13.47
CA SER A 119 -14.05 6.07 -14.91
C SER A 119 -14.00 7.37 -15.71
N SER A 120 -14.76 8.37 -15.28
CA SER A 120 -14.77 9.70 -15.91
C SER A 120 -13.41 10.40 -15.88
N ALA A 121 -12.69 10.30 -14.76
CA ALA A 121 -11.36 10.87 -14.62
C ALA A 121 -10.33 10.16 -15.52
N LEU A 122 -10.43 8.84 -15.66
CA LEU A 122 -9.60 8.06 -16.56
C LEU A 122 -9.86 8.40 -18.04
N GLU A 123 -11.14 8.56 -18.42
CA GLU A 123 -11.52 9.04 -19.76
C GLU A 123 -11.00 10.47 -20.04
N ALA A 124 -10.91 11.32 -19.02
CA ALA A 124 -10.31 12.65 -19.10
C ALA A 124 -8.77 12.64 -19.11
N GLY A 125 -8.16 11.44 -19.12
CA GLY A 125 -6.73 11.26 -19.29
C GLY A 125 -5.93 11.24 -17.98
N ALA A 126 -6.49 10.75 -16.88
CA ALA A 126 -5.71 10.41 -15.71
C ALA A 126 -4.70 9.30 -16.06
N GLU A 127 -3.45 9.48 -15.65
CA GLU A 127 -2.33 8.60 -15.98
C GLU A 127 -1.95 7.70 -14.80
N VAL A 128 -2.34 8.10 -13.58
CA VAL A 128 -2.07 7.36 -12.33
C VAL A 128 -3.32 7.39 -11.46
N VAL A 129 -3.65 6.27 -10.88
CA VAL A 129 -4.69 6.13 -9.85
C VAL A 129 -4.03 5.78 -8.53
N THR A 130 -4.40 6.47 -7.45
CA THR A 130 -3.96 6.11 -6.10
C THR A 130 -5.14 5.71 -5.24
N MET A 131 -4.98 4.69 -4.41
CA MET A 131 -6.03 4.19 -3.52
C MET A 131 -5.46 3.56 -2.25
N VAL A 132 -6.29 3.47 -1.22
CA VAL A 132 -6.03 2.67 -0.01
C VAL A 132 -6.93 1.43 -0.07
N HIS A 133 -6.36 0.21 0.03
CA HIS A 133 -7.16 -1.02 -0.05
C HIS A 133 -8.03 -1.20 1.20
N ASN A 134 -7.44 -1.14 2.38
CA ASN A 134 -8.18 -1.12 3.64
C ASN A 134 -7.92 0.19 4.37
N GLU A 135 -8.88 1.09 4.34
CA GLU A 135 -8.77 2.41 4.97
C GLU A 135 -8.84 2.27 6.49
N THR A 136 -7.70 2.33 7.13
CA THR A 136 -7.52 2.09 8.57
C THR A 136 -8.38 3.01 9.44
N SER A 137 -8.56 4.26 9.01
CA SER A 137 -9.28 5.27 9.80
C SER A 137 -10.79 5.07 9.87
N THR A 138 -11.34 4.32 8.91
CA THR A 138 -12.78 4.07 8.80
C THR A 138 -13.14 2.58 8.83
N GLY A 139 -12.17 1.70 8.62
CA GLY A 139 -12.34 0.26 8.58
C GLY A 139 -12.98 -0.27 7.28
N ILE A 140 -13.14 0.59 6.27
CA ILE A 140 -13.71 0.16 5.00
C ILE A 140 -12.65 -0.53 4.13
N LYS A 141 -13.03 -1.64 3.52
CA LYS A 141 -12.25 -2.33 2.49
C LYS A 141 -12.72 -1.88 1.11
N ASN A 142 -11.83 -1.29 0.36
CA ASN A 142 -12.09 -0.77 -0.98
C ASN A 142 -11.89 -1.85 -2.07
N PRO A 143 -12.60 -1.77 -3.20
CA PRO A 143 -12.58 -2.76 -4.27
C PRO A 143 -11.32 -2.61 -5.14
N ALA A 144 -10.15 -3.00 -4.60
CA ALA A 144 -8.84 -2.80 -5.23
C ALA A 144 -8.73 -3.48 -6.61
N LYS A 145 -9.29 -4.68 -6.75
CA LYS A 145 -9.29 -5.42 -8.01
C LYS A 145 -10.03 -4.66 -9.12
N GLU A 146 -11.20 -4.13 -8.79
CA GLU A 146 -12.05 -3.39 -9.73
C GLU A 146 -11.39 -2.06 -10.11
N ILE A 147 -10.80 -1.35 -9.15
CA ILE A 147 -10.09 -0.08 -9.37
C ILE A 147 -8.85 -0.31 -10.26
N ALA A 148 -8.03 -1.31 -9.96
CA ALA A 148 -6.86 -1.64 -10.76
C ALA A 148 -7.23 -2.09 -12.18
N ALA A 149 -8.32 -2.85 -12.33
CA ALA A 149 -8.82 -3.24 -13.64
C ALA A 149 -9.29 -2.03 -14.47
N LEU A 150 -9.95 -1.04 -13.84
CA LEU A 150 -10.32 0.21 -14.50
C LEU A 150 -9.09 1.01 -14.93
N ALA A 151 -8.10 1.19 -14.04
CA ALA A 151 -6.86 1.88 -14.35
C ALA A 151 -6.15 1.22 -15.55
N ARG A 152 -5.97 -0.10 -15.51
CA ARG A 152 -5.34 -0.89 -16.59
C ARG A 152 -6.09 -0.74 -17.92
N LYS A 153 -7.42 -0.77 -17.92
CA LYS A 153 -8.25 -0.60 -19.13
C LYS A 153 -7.95 0.70 -19.86
N HIS A 154 -7.60 1.75 -19.12
CA HIS A 154 -7.27 3.08 -19.65
C HIS A 154 -5.76 3.34 -19.78
N GLY A 155 -4.90 2.34 -19.50
CA GLY A 155 -3.44 2.48 -19.57
C GLY A 155 -2.84 3.32 -18.43
N ALA A 156 -3.59 3.55 -17.36
CA ALA A 156 -3.14 4.25 -16.17
C ALA A 156 -2.47 3.29 -15.18
N LEU A 157 -1.46 3.77 -14.44
CA LEU A 157 -0.83 3.03 -13.35
C LEU A 157 -1.72 3.03 -12.11
N CYS A 158 -1.73 1.93 -11.36
CA CYS A 158 -2.43 1.80 -10.09
C CYS A 158 -1.43 1.68 -8.93
N ILE A 159 -1.42 2.68 -8.03
CA ILE A 159 -0.65 2.68 -6.78
C ILE A 159 -1.60 2.38 -5.62
N MET A 160 -1.32 1.32 -4.87
CA MET A 160 -2.17 0.84 -3.78
C MET A 160 -1.45 0.87 -2.43
N ASP A 161 -2.00 1.60 -1.46
CA ASP A 161 -1.63 1.41 -0.06
C ASP A 161 -2.33 0.17 0.50
N GLY A 162 -1.56 -0.85 0.81
CA GLY A 162 -2.02 -2.11 1.39
C GLY A 162 -1.53 -2.35 2.82
N ILE A 163 -1.10 -1.32 3.56
CA ILE A 163 -0.41 -1.47 4.86
C ILE A 163 -1.22 -2.27 5.89
N THR A 164 -2.53 -2.18 5.88
CA THR A 164 -3.40 -2.92 6.82
C THR A 164 -4.15 -4.09 6.19
N SER A 165 -3.96 -4.35 4.90
CA SER A 165 -4.61 -5.47 4.22
C SER A 165 -3.64 -6.60 3.89
N ILE A 166 -2.39 -6.29 3.50
CA ILE A 166 -1.41 -7.32 3.13
C ILE A 166 -1.05 -8.18 4.34
N GLY A 167 -1.25 -9.49 4.18
CA GLY A 167 -1.06 -10.46 5.26
C GLY A 167 -2.28 -10.66 6.17
N GLY A 168 -3.26 -9.76 6.14
CA GLY A 168 -4.53 -9.88 6.87
C GLY A 168 -5.72 -10.21 5.98
N ASP A 169 -5.62 -9.88 4.70
CA ASP A 169 -6.62 -10.15 3.67
C ASP A 169 -5.94 -10.66 2.40
N GLU A 170 -6.73 -11.20 1.47
CA GLU A 170 -6.21 -11.61 0.17
C GLU A 170 -5.76 -10.38 -0.63
N VAL A 171 -4.51 -10.43 -1.09
CA VAL A 171 -3.93 -9.48 -2.05
C VAL A 171 -3.25 -10.29 -3.15
N ARG A 172 -3.55 -9.98 -4.40
CA ARG A 172 -2.95 -10.57 -5.60
C ARG A 172 -2.57 -9.45 -6.56
N ALA A 173 -1.50 -8.72 -6.23
CA ALA A 173 -1.14 -7.50 -6.95
C ALA A 173 -1.06 -7.70 -8.46
N ASP A 174 -0.31 -8.71 -8.93
CA ASP A 174 -0.15 -8.98 -10.36
C ASP A 174 -1.48 -9.36 -11.03
N ALA A 175 -2.25 -10.26 -10.40
CA ALA A 175 -3.52 -10.73 -10.96
C ALA A 175 -4.60 -9.65 -11.00
N TRP A 176 -4.57 -8.71 -10.05
CA TRP A 176 -5.50 -7.58 -10.02
C TRP A 176 -5.07 -6.44 -10.95
N GLY A 177 -3.77 -6.35 -11.25
CA GLY A 177 -3.20 -5.27 -12.04
C GLY A 177 -2.82 -4.05 -11.23
N VAL A 178 -2.43 -4.25 -10.00
CA VAL A 178 -1.76 -3.24 -9.18
C VAL A 178 -0.31 -3.15 -9.63
N ASP A 179 0.17 -1.95 -9.92
CA ASP A 179 1.52 -1.74 -10.45
C ASP A 179 2.53 -1.43 -9.32
N VAL A 180 2.08 -0.77 -8.26
CA VAL A 180 2.91 -0.36 -7.11
C VAL A 180 2.15 -0.47 -5.79
#